data_7ce93480d6ffdde8107b451e7d11ac76
#
_entry.id   7ce93480d6ffdde8107b451e7d11ac76
#
_cell.length_a   1.000
_cell.length_b   1.000
_cell.length_c   1.000
_cell.angle_alpha   90.00
_cell.angle_beta   90.00
_cell.angle_gamma   90.00
#
_symmetry.space_group_name_H-M   'P 1'
#
loop_
_entity.id
_entity.type
_entity.pdbx_description
1 polymer ?
#
loop_
_entity_poly.entity_id
_entity_poly.type
_entity_poly.pdbx_seq_one_letter_code
_entity_poly.pdbx_strand_id
1 'polypeptide(L)'
;TAPPSEEIVAGTWWPDDYTGPPLVAFAAEEAGEIGLTIGDTITVNILGRDIAAEIAALREVSFENAGIGFVVTMSQNALAGAPHTHIATVYAEEAAEAAILRDVAGAAPNITAIRVRDALDQVASALRSLAAATSYGAAATLLTGFIVLIGAAAAGERGRVYEAAVMKTLG
;
A
#
# COMPACT_ATOMS: atom_id res chain seq x y z
N THR A 1 -2.16 2.40 25.73
CA THR A 1 -0.81 2.82 25.28
C THR A 1 -0.87 3.07 23.78
N ALA A 2 -0.29 4.19 23.30
CA ALA A 2 -0.19 4.46 21.87
C ALA A 2 0.54 3.30 21.18
N PRO A 3 0.15 2.92 19.94
CA PRO A 3 0.87 1.91 19.20
C PRO A 3 2.35 2.29 19.06
N PRO A 4 3.29 1.37 19.28
CA PRO A 4 4.73 1.68 19.26
C PRO A 4 5.27 2.11 17.88
N SER A 5 4.48 1.97 16.83
CA SER A 5 4.82 2.36 15.46
C SER A 5 4.32 3.74 15.04
N GLU A 6 3.67 4.49 15.93
CA GLU A 6 3.04 5.75 15.61
C GLU A 6 3.61 6.88 16.47
N GLU A 7 4.04 7.95 15.83
CA GLU A 7 4.54 9.16 16.49
C GLU A 7 3.39 10.15 16.70
N ILE A 8 3.25 10.69 17.92
CA ILE A 8 2.29 11.75 18.23
C ILE A 8 2.89 13.09 17.78
N VAL A 9 2.29 13.68 16.75
CA VAL A 9 2.73 14.96 16.17
C VAL A 9 2.17 16.14 16.97
N ALA A 10 0.94 16.03 17.46
CA ALA A 10 0.30 17.07 18.28
C ALA A 10 -0.73 16.46 19.23
N GLY A 11 -1.02 17.15 20.32
CA GLY A 11 -1.96 16.72 21.34
C GLY A 11 -1.38 15.67 22.30
N THR A 12 -2.26 14.87 22.90
CA THR A 12 -1.86 13.89 23.91
C THR A 12 -2.70 12.62 23.78
N TRP A 13 -2.04 11.47 23.83
CA TRP A 13 -2.72 10.18 23.89
C TRP A 13 -3.33 9.96 25.29
N TRP A 14 -4.49 9.33 25.33
CA TRP A 14 -5.19 9.02 26.58
C TRP A 14 -4.60 7.80 27.30
N PRO A 15 -4.77 7.70 28.63
CA PRO A 15 -4.36 6.51 29.40
C PRO A 15 -5.22 5.29 29.08
N ASP A 16 -4.70 4.11 29.37
CA ASP A 16 -5.37 2.82 29.05
C ASP A 16 -6.68 2.64 29.83
N ASP A 17 -6.82 3.24 31.00
CA ASP A 17 -7.99 3.22 31.87
C ASP A 17 -8.94 4.42 31.66
N TYR A 18 -8.82 5.13 30.54
CA TYR A 18 -9.61 6.30 30.25
C TYR A 18 -11.11 5.97 30.16
N THR A 19 -11.92 6.69 30.95
CA THR A 19 -13.38 6.53 31.05
C THR A 19 -14.16 7.82 30.77
N GLY A 20 -13.48 8.87 30.29
CA GLY A 20 -14.08 10.18 29.97
C GLY A 20 -14.93 10.16 28.68
N PRO A 21 -15.30 11.34 28.15
CA PRO A 21 -15.96 11.45 26.85
C PRO A 21 -15.13 10.80 25.73
N PRO A 22 -15.77 10.30 24.65
CA PRO A 22 -15.06 9.69 23.53
C PRO A 22 -13.97 10.60 22.97
N LEU A 23 -12.77 10.07 22.82
CA LEU A 23 -11.62 10.73 22.21
C LEU A 23 -11.20 10.03 20.93
N VAL A 24 -10.57 10.81 20.04
CA VAL A 24 -10.03 10.33 18.78
C VAL A 24 -8.57 10.77 18.63
N ALA A 25 -7.74 9.85 18.17
CA ALA A 25 -6.47 10.16 17.53
C ALA A 25 -6.63 10.03 16.01
N PHE A 26 -6.31 11.10 15.30
CA PHE A 26 -6.46 11.17 13.84
C PHE A 26 -5.09 11.21 13.17
N ALA A 27 -4.99 10.68 11.94
CA ALA A 27 -3.76 10.78 11.17
C ALA A 27 -3.53 12.24 10.75
N ALA A 28 -2.31 12.75 10.95
CA ALA A 28 -2.00 14.17 10.83
C ALA A 28 -2.11 14.69 9.39
N GLU A 29 -1.72 13.87 8.40
CA GLU A 29 -1.80 14.22 6.98
C GLU A 29 -3.25 14.42 6.57
N GLU A 30 -4.10 13.43 6.82
CA GLU A 30 -5.52 13.47 6.48
C GLU A 30 -6.29 14.54 7.26
N ALA A 31 -5.92 14.77 8.54
CA ALA A 31 -6.48 15.86 9.30
C ALA A 31 -6.16 17.22 8.67
N GLY A 32 -4.93 17.40 8.21
CA GLY A 32 -4.49 18.61 7.50
C GLY A 32 -5.24 18.85 6.20
N GLU A 33 -5.49 17.80 5.42
CA GLU A 33 -6.21 17.88 4.14
C GLU A 33 -7.67 18.36 4.31
N ILE A 34 -8.34 17.94 5.39
CA ILE A 34 -9.73 18.29 5.67
C ILE A 34 -9.88 19.43 6.68
N GLY A 35 -8.76 19.98 7.17
CA GLY A 35 -8.74 21.15 8.06
C GLY A 35 -9.14 20.85 9.50
N LEU A 36 -8.95 19.64 9.99
CA LEU A 36 -9.23 19.26 11.37
C LEU A 36 -8.03 19.59 12.29
N THR A 37 -8.33 20.02 13.50
CA THR A 37 -7.35 20.39 14.52
C THR A 37 -7.67 19.74 15.87
N ILE A 38 -6.71 19.79 16.80
CA ILE A 38 -6.91 19.35 18.18
C ILE A 38 -8.06 20.13 18.81
N GLY A 39 -8.98 19.44 19.50
CA GLY A 39 -10.17 19.99 20.13
C GLY A 39 -11.41 20.01 19.24
N ASP A 40 -11.27 19.77 17.94
CA ASP A 40 -12.42 19.63 17.06
C ASP A 40 -13.20 18.36 17.39
N THR A 41 -14.49 18.38 17.15
CA THR A 41 -15.35 17.22 17.37
C THR A 41 -15.74 16.61 16.02
N ILE A 42 -15.49 15.31 15.86
CA ILE A 42 -15.96 14.54 14.73
C ILE A 42 -17.07 13.57 15.15
N THR A 43 -17.97 13.27 14.24
CA THR A 43 -19.02 12.26 14.46
C THR A 43 -18.72 11.05 13.58
N VAL A 44 -18.55 9.90 14.21
CA VAL A 44 -18.31 8.63 13.52
C VAL A 44 -19.54 7.74 13.64
N ASN A 45 -20.08 7.29 12.51
CA ASN A 45 -21.18 6.32 12.53
C ASN A 45 -20.64 4.90 12.62
N ILE A 46 -20.95 4.21 13.70
CA ILE A 46 -20.53 2.83 13.94
C ILE A 46 -21.77 1.96 14.11
N LEU A 47 -22.04 1.10 13.14
CA LEU A 47 -23.18 0.18 13.13
C LEU A 47 -24.52 0.89 13.35
N GLY A 48 -24.70 2.09 12.78
CA GLY A 48 -25.92 2.87 12.90
C GLY A 48 -26.02 3.76 14.14
N ARG A 49 -24.95 3.81 14.99
CA ARG A 49 -24.82 4.73 16.11
C ARG A 49 -23.86 5.84 15.77
N ASP A 50 -24.31 7.07 15.94
CA ASP A 50 -23.45 8.24 15.82
C ASP A 50 -22.74 8.48 17.15
N ILE A 51 -21.40 8.47 17.13
CA ILE A 51 -20.53 8.72 18.26
C ILE A 51 -19.78 10.00 17.98
N ALA A 52 -20.06 11.04 18.76
CA ALA A 52 -19.28 12.27 18.73
C ALA A 52 -18.03 12.07 19.59
N ALA A 53 -16.88 12.42 19.05
CA ALA A 53 -15.59 12.29 19.74
C ALA A 53 -14.70 13.51 19.44
N GLU A 54 -13.97 13.95 20.45
CA GLU A 54 -13.03 15.07 20.36
C GLU A 54 -11.66 14.59 19.88
N ILE A 55 -11.02 15.34 18.99
CA ILE A 55 -9.67 15.07 18.52
C ILE A 55 -8.67 15.43 19.61
N ALA A 56 -8.15 14.43 20.31
CA ALA A 56 -7.20 14.58 21.40
C ALA A 56 -5.73 14.51 20.94
N ALA A 57 -5.47 13.80 19.84
CA ALA A 57 -4.12 13.63 19.30
C ALA A 57 -4.13 13.59 17.77
N LEU A 58 -3.09 14.16 17.17
CA LEU A 58 -2.70 13.94 15.77
C LEU A 58 -1.44 13.10 15.75
N ARG A 59 -1.40 12.09 14.88
CA ARG A 59 -0.31 11.13 14.82
C ARG A 59 0.15 10.89 13.39
N GLU A 60 1.43 10.58 13.23
CA GLU A 60 1.96 10.14 11.96
C GLU A 60 1.67 8.64 11.77
N VAL A 61 1.03 8.29 10.66
CA VAL A 61 0.70 6.92 10.31
C VAL A 61 1.55 6.50 9.13
N SER A 62 2.50 5.60 9.37
CA SER A 62 3.31 5.04 8.29
C SER A 62 2.66 3.77 7.75
N PHE A 63 2.24 3.80 6.49
CA PHE A 63 1.75 2.62 5.77
C PHE A 63 2.89 1.82 5.11
N GLU A 64 4.13 2.31 5.18
CA GLU A 64 5.28 1.72 4.48
C GLU A 64 5.81 0.44 5.14
N ASN A 65 5.61 0.28 6.44
CA ASN A 65 6.23 -0.78 7.23
C ASN A 65 5.37 -2.04 7.41
N ALA A 66 4.41 -2.32 6.50
CA ALA A 66 3.46 -3.44 6.62
C ALA A 66 2.72 -3.48 7.98
N GLY A 67 2.73 -2.39 8.73
CA GLY A 67 1.94 -2.19 9.94
C GLY A 67 0.47 -1.96 9.59
N ILE A 68 -0.40 -2.31 10.52
CA ILE A 68 -1.83 -1.97 10.39
C ILE A 68 -1.97 -0.51 10.83
N GLY A 69 -1.94 0.41 9.88
CA GLY A 69 -2.20 1.83 10.11
C GLY A 69 -3.70 2.13 9.97
N PHE A 70 -4.27 2.83 10.93
CA PHE A 70 -5.65 3.31 10.87
C PHE A 70 -5.64 4.84 10.86
N VAL A 71 -6.39 5.45 9.97
CA VAL A 71 -6.55 6.92 9.94
C VAL A 71 -7.17 7.44 11.23
N VAL A 72 -8.10 6.67 11.80
CA VAL A 72 -8.85 7.04 13.01
C VAL A 72 -8.71 5.95 14.07
N THR A 73 -8.30 6.35 15.27
CA THR A 73 -8.29 5.48 16.45
C THR A 73 -9.10 6.14 17.55
N MET A 74 -10.07 5.43 18.10
CA MET A 74 -10.93 5.95 19.17
C MET A 74 -10.54 5.39 20.54
N SER A 75 -10.87 6.13 21.60
CA SER A 75 -10.72 5.63 22.96
C SER A 75 -11.59 4.39 23.20
N GLN A 76 -11.08 3.43 23.98
CA GLN A 76 -11.73 2.11 24.17
C GLN A 76 -13.17 2.21 24.68
N ASN A 77 -13.43 3.16 25.58
CA ASN A 77 -14.74 3.41 26.16
C ASN A 77 -15.79 3.87 25.13
N ALA A 78 -15.37 4.53 24.03
CA ALA A 78 -16.26 4.94 22.96
C ALA A 78 -16.92 3.74 22.26
N LEU A 79 -16.22 2.59 22.22
CA LEU A 79 -16.63 1.37 21.57
C LEU A 79 -17.14 0.30 22.55
N ALA A 80 -17.24 0.62 23.84
CA ALA A 80 -17.75 -0.30 24.85
C ALA A 80 -19.15 -0.82 24.48
N GLY A 81 -19.28 -2.11 24.33
CA GLY A 81 -20.54 -2.78 23.94
C GLY A 81 -20.79 -2.86 22.42
N ALA A 82 -19.91 -2.34 21.56
CA ALA A 82 -19.95 -2.64 20.14
C ALA A 82 -19.27 -4.01 19.85
N PRO A 83 -19.82 -4.83 18.95
CA PRO A 83 -19.11 -6.04 18.54
C PRO A 83 -17.81 -5.64 17.84
N HIS A 84 -16.71 -6.20 18.29
CA HIS A 84 -15.38 -5.87 17.77
C HIS A 84 -14.52 -7.12 17.62
N THR A 85 -13.51 -7.02 16.76
CA THR A 85 -12.50 -8.06 16.58
C THR A 85 -11.15 -7.52 17.04
N HIS A 86 -10.47 -8.30 17.87
CA HIS A 86 -9.11 -7.98 18.29
C HIS A 86 -8.13 -8.37 17.19
N ILE A 87 -7.22 -7.47 16.86
CA ILE A 87 -6.13 -7.69 15.91
C ILE A 87 -4.83 -7.42 16.65
N ALA A 88 -3.86 -8.28 16.46
CA ALA A 88 -2.51 -8.11 16.98
C ALA A 88 -1.48 -8.38 15.89
N THR A 89 -0.43 -7.59 15.86
CA THR A 89 0.73 -7.81 14.99
C THR A 89 1.91 -8.27 15.83
N VAL A 90 2.59 -9.30 15.33
CA VAL A 90 3.80 -9.84 15.95
C VAL A 90 4.93 -9.74 14.95
N TYR A 91 5.98 -9.01 15.32
CA TYR A 91 7.21 -8.94 14.54
C TYR A 91 8.14 -10.07 15.00
N ALA A 92 8.46 -10.96 14.10
CA ALA A 92 9.32 -12.11 14.38
C ALA A 92 10.31 -12.33 13.25
N GLU A 93 11.44 -12.96 13.59
CA GLU A 93 12.37 -13.45 12.59
C GLU A 93 11.75 -14.64 11.84
N GLU A 94 12.10 -14.78 10.56
CA GLU A 94 11.56 -15.81 9.66
C GLU A 94 11.65 -17.24 10.26
N ALA A 95 12.75 -17.53 10.94
CA ALA A 95 12.95 -18.83 11.58
C ALA A 95 11.94 -19.12 12.71
N ALA A 96 11.41 -18.08 13.37
CA ALA A 96 10.46 -18.21 14.49
C ALA A 96 9.01 -18.24 14.01
N GLU A 97 8.69 -17.75 12.83
CA GLU A 97 7.30 -17.61 12.33
C GLU A 97 6.51 -18.92 12.37
N ALA A 98 7.12 -20.01 11.90
CA ALA A 98 6.45 -21.31 11.87
C ALA A 98 6.14 -21.88 13.26
N ALA A 99 7.01 -21.60 14.24
CA ALA A 99 6.78 -22.01 15.64
C ALA A 99 5.65 -21.19 16.25
N ILE A 100 5.68 -19.87 16.08
CA ILE A 100 4.63 -18.97 16.59
C ILE A 100 3.25 -19.35 16.03
N LEU A 101 3.14 -19.59 14.73
CA LEU A 101 1.88 -20.00 14.10
C LEU A 101 1.35 -21.32 14.67
N ARG A 102 2.24 -22.28 14.89
CA ARG A 102 1.87 -23.58 15.49
C ARG A 102 1.39 -23.42 16.92
N ASP A 103 2.12 -22.64 17.71
CA ASP A 103 1.81 -22.42 19.12
C ASP A 103 0.50 -21.66 19.31
N VAL A 104 0.26 -20.62 18.48
CA VAL A 104 -1.01 -19.88 18.46
C VAL A 104 -2.17 -20.79 18.06
N ALA A 105 -2.02 -21.61 17.01
CA ALA A 105 -3.07 -22.54 16.57
C ALA A 105 -3.37 -23.61 17.63
N GLY A 106 -2.36 -24.06 18.39
CA GLY A 106 -2.53 -25.00 19.48
C GLY A 106 -3.16 -24.41 20.72
N ALA A 107 -2.77 -23.19 21.11
CA ALA A 107 -3.24 -22.53 22.31
C ALA A 107 -4.61 -21.86 22.15
N ALA A 108 -4.91 -21.36 20.95
CA ALA A 108 -6.12 -20.56 20.67
C ALA A 108 -6.68 -20.87 19.27
N PRO A 109 -7.44 -21.97 19.11
CA PRO A 109 -7.97 -22.39 17.80
C PRO A 109 -8.95 -21.41 17.15
N ASN A 110 -9.47 -20.45 17.90
CA ASN A 110 -10.35 -19.37 17.43
C ASN A 110 -9.61 -18.16 16.87
N ILE A 111 -8.28 -18.14 16.93
CA ILE A 111 -7.45 -17.09 16.37
C ILE A 111 -7.01 -17.49 14.97
N THR A 112 -7.24 -16.61 14.00
CA THR A 112 -6.70 -16.76 12.65
C THR A 112 -5.40 -15.97 12.56
N ALA A 113 -4.29 -16.65 12.37
CA ALA A 113 -2.99 -16.04 12.15
C ALA A 113 -2.61 -16.15 10.66
N ILE A 114 -2.19 -15.05 10.08
CA ILE A 114 -1.74 -14.96 8.68
C ILE A 114 -0.36 -14.34 8.62
N ARG A 115 0.47 -14.83 7.70
CA ARG A 115 1.77 -14.21 7.41
C ARG A 115 1.60 -13.11 6.39
N VAL A 116 1.96 -11.89 6.79
CA VAL A 116 1.91 -10.72 5.89
C VAL A 116 2.87 -10.91 4.70
N ARG A 117 4.00 -11.56 4.92
CA ARG A 117 4.99 -11.87 3.88
C ARG A 117 4.37 -12.63 2.70
N ASP A 118 3.56 -13.65 2.95
CA ASP A 118 2.93 -14.45 1.89
C ASP A 118 2.04 -13.59 0.98
N ALA A 119 1.33 -12.62 1.55
CA ALA A 119 0.52 -11.66 0.80
C ALA A 119 1.38 -10.69 -0.02
N LEU A 120 2.47 -10.18 0.56
CA LEU A 120 3.41 -9.30 -0.13
C LEU A 120 4.13 -10.01 -1.28
N ASP A 121 4.55 -11.25 -1.08
CA ASP A 121 5.21 -12.06 -2.12
C ASP A 121 4.29 -12.32 -3.31
N GLN A 122 3.01 -12.52 -3.06
CA GLN A 122 2.01 -12.69 -4.13
C GLN A 122 1.86 -11.42 -4.96
N VAL A 123 1.78 -10.25 -4.33
CA VAL A 123 1.72 -8.95 -5.01
C VAL A 123 3.02 -8.68 -5.78
N ALA A 124 4.16 -8.88 -5.15
CA ALA A 124 5.47 -8.72 -5.79
C ALA A 124 5.66 -9.65 -6.99
N SER A 125 5.14 -10.87 -6.93
CA SER A 125 5.16 -11.82 -8.05
C SER A 125 4.28 -11.35 -9.22
N ALA A 126 3.09 -10.84 -8.93
CA ALA A 126 2.21 -10.27 -9.95
C ALA A 126 2.84 -9.06 -10.64
N LEU A 127 3.44 -8.14 -9.87
CA LEU A 127 4.14 -6.98 -10.43
C LEU A 127 5.35 -7.37 -11.28
N ARG A 128 6.14 -8.37 -10.85
CA ARG A 128 7.25 -8.91 -11.64
C ARG A 128 6.78 -9.50 -12.97
N SER A 129 5.65 -10.20 -12.96
CA SER A 129 5.05 -10.79 -14.17
C SER A 129 4.60 -9.71 -15.15
N LEU A 130 3.99 -8.60 -14.66
CA LEU A 130 3.61 -7.45 -15.48
C LEU A 130 4.84 -6.75 -16.07
N ALA A 131 5.88 -6.53 -15.27
CA ALA A 131 7.13 -5.93 -15.73
C ALA A 131 7.79 -6.77 -16.81
N ALA A 132 7.81 -8.10 -16.66
CA ALA A 132 8.33 -9.02 -17.66
C ALA A 132 7.53 -8.94 -18.96
N ALA A 133 6.20 -8.97 -18.90
CA ALA A 133 5.34 -8.86 -20.07
C ALA A 133 5.57 -7.56 -20.84
N THR A 134 5.69 -6.44 -20.13
CA THR A 134 5.99 -5.13 -20.72
C THR A 134 7.36 -5.12 -21.39
N SER A 135 8.38 -5.70 -20.73
CA SER A 135 9.74 -5.79 -21.28
C SER A 135 9.80 -6.64 -22.55
N TYR A 136 9.12 -7.78 -22.56
CA TYR A 136 9.04 -8.64 -23.78
C TYR A 136 8.26 -7.94 -24.90
N GLY A 137 7.17 -7.23 -24.59
CA GLY A 137 6.43 -6.44 -25.57
C GLY A 137 7.28 -5.32 -26.19
N ALA A 138 8.02 -4.60 -25.39
CA ALA A 138 8.95 -3.56 -25.86
C ALA A 138 10.07 -4.15 -26.72
N ALA A 139 10.66 -5.26 -26.31
CA ALA A 139 11.70 -5.95 -27.10
C ALA A 139 11.18 -6.42 -28.47
N ALA A 140 9.97 -6.99 -28.52
CA ALA A 140 9.34 -7.41 -29.78
C ALA A 140 9.07 -6.22 -30.70
N THR A 141 8.61 -5.10 -30.16
CA THR A 141 8.37 -3.87 -30.91
C THR A 141 9.67 -3.31 -31.49
N LEU A 142 10.74 -3.23 -30.68
CA LEU A 142 12.05 -2.80 -31.14
C LEU A 142 12.61 -3.69 -32.24
N LEU A 143 12.47 -5.01 -32.08
CA LEU A 143 12.95 -5.98 -33.07
C LEU A 143 12.19 -5.85 -34.39
N THR A 144 10.87 -5.68 -34.33
CA THR A 144 10.04 -5.42 -35.52
C THR A 144 10.43 -4.12 -36.20
N GLY A 145 10.61 -3.03 -35.44
CA GLY A 145 11.07 -1.74 -35.95
C GLY A 145 12.43 -1.84 -36.64
N PHE A 146 13.36 -2.59 -36.04
CA PHE A 146 14.68 -2.81 -36.62
C PHE A 146 14.62 -3.59 -37.96
N ILE A 147 13.79 -4.63 -38.04
CA ILE A 147 13.58 -5.39 -39.28
C ILE A 147 12.99 -4.49 -40.38
N VAL A 148 12.00 -3.66 -40.04
CA VAL A 148 11.40 -2.71 -40.98
C VAL A 148 12.44 -1.71 -41.50
N LEU A 149 13.30 -1.22 -40.59
CA LEU A 149 14.36 -0.25 -40.95
C LEU A 149 15.37 -0.88 -41.92
N ILE A 150 15.80 -2.12 -41.68
CA ILE A 150 16.68 -2.85 -42.61
C ILE A 150 16.01 -3.05 -43.94
N GLY A 151 14.72 -3.44 -43.95
CA GLY A 151 13.98 -3.61 -45.22
C GLY A 151 13.84 -2.32 -46.02
N ALA A 152 13.57 -1.22 -45.36
CA ALA A 152 13.50 0.10 -46.01
C ALA A 152 14.86 0.56 -46.57
N ALA A 153 15.95 0.34 -45.84
CA ALA A 153 17.29 0.64 -46.30
C ALA A 153 17.68 -0.17 -47.54
N ALA A 154 17.40 -1.48 -47.51
CA ALA A 154 17.68 -2.38 -48.63
C ALA A 154 16.83 -2.05 -49.90
N ALA A 155 15.61 -1.59 -49.70
CA ALA A 155 14.76 -1.13 -50.81
C ALA A 155 15.25 0.19 -51.44
N GLY A 156 15.77 1.10 -50.62
CA GLY A 156 16.32 2.38 -51.06
C GLY A 156 17.61 2.23 -51.90
N GLU A 157 18.45 1.26 -51.57
CA GLU A 157 19.67 0.98 -52.38
C GLU A 157 19.35 0.49 -53.79
N ARG A 158 18.32 -0.35 -53.98
CA ARG A 158 17.91 -0.83 -55.31
C ARG A 158 17.40 0.30 -56.20
N GLY A 159 16.71 1.28 -55.69
CA GLY A 159 16.29 2.48 -56.42
C GLY A 159 17.47 3.32 -56.92
N ARG A 160 18.46 3.53 -56.08
CA ARG A 160 19.67 4.33 -56.41
C ARG A 160 20.54 3.68 -57.49
N VAL A 161 20.66 2.35 -57.45
CA VAL A 161 21.42 1.61 -58.51
C VAL A 161 20.71 1.71 -59.83
N TYR A 162 19.38 1.65 -59.86
CA TYR A 162 18.60 1.81 -61.12
C TYR A 162 18.71 3.21 -61.74
N GLU A 163 18.60 4.25 -60.92
CA GLU A 163 18.79 5.64 -61.37
C GLU A 163 20.19 5.90 -61.89
N ALA A 164 21.23 5.36 -61.21
CA ALA A 164 22.61 5.48 -61.67
C ALA A 164 22.86 4.78 -63.00
N ALA A 165 22.22 3.63 -63.23
CA ALA A 165 22.30 2.88 -64.46
C ALA A 165 21.61 3.61 -65.64
N VAL A 166 20.45 4.23 -65.40
CA VAL A 166 19.72 5.04 -66.38
C VAL A 166 20.48 6.31 -66.75
N MET A 167 21.08 6.99 -65.79
CA MET A 167 21.91 8.19 -66.08
C MET A 167 23.18 7.86 -66.88
N LYS A 168 23.77 6.68 -66.65
CA LYS A 168 24.95 6.22 -67.41
C LYS A 168 24.66 5.84 -68.86
N THR A 169 23.39 5.52 -69.20
CA THR A 169 22.98 5.20 -70.57
C THR A 169 22.48 6.38 -71.37
N LEU A 170 22.19 7.50 -70.73
CA LEU A 170 21.68 8.73 -71.36
C LEU A 170 22.73 9.86 -71.50
N GLY A 171 23.90 9.73 -70.90
CA GLY A 171 24.98 10.68 -70.89
C GLY A 171 26.27 10.11 -71.30
#